data_44ec49c48e660cbb1934ee6014956f4d
#
_entry.id   44ec49c48e660cbb1934ee6014956f4d
#
_cell.length_a   1.000
_cell.length_b   1.000
_cell.length_c   1.000
_cell.angle_alpha   90.00
_cell.angle_beta   90.00
_cell.angle_gamma   90.00
#
_symmetry.space_group_name_H-M   'P 1'
#
loop_
_entity.id
_entity.type
_entity.pdbx_description
1 polymer ?
#
loop_
_entity_poly.entity_id
_entity_poly.type
_entity_poly.pdbx_seq_one_letter_code
_entity_poly.pdbx_strand_id
1 'polypeptide(L)'
;MTRRRYEVLAVRYGTRTTCASQVYLNWFQYGEPDYPLDMDYFFWLIRGQGRVILVDTGFTPEVGAQRGRTTTVPPLQALQRLAVAPAEVDTVVLTHGHYDHTGHVSAFPDAELVMSGRELDFWAGPYSRRPQFAHSAERSDIEVLVRRDQQGRVQRVSGRHVLAPGVAVREVGGHTPGQLIVEVDGRHGPVVLASDAVHYYEELERDRPFVVVADLAAMYAGFDTVSELASAPGAVLVPGHDPLVMDRFEPVDTATSDLAVQVG
;
A
#
# COMPACT_ATOMS: atom_id res chain seq x y z
N MET A 1 23.14 -13.40 17.72
CA MET A 1 22.22 -13.78 16.63
C MET A 1 22.24 -12.67 15.60
N THR A 2 22.66 -12.95 14.37
CA THR A 2 22.61 -11.97 13.26
C THR A 2 21.16 -11.58 13.02
N ARG A 3 20.84 -10.29 13.23
CA ARG A 3 19.51 -9.74 12.94
C ARG A 3 19.20 -10.03 11.46
N ARG A 4 18.12 -10.73 11.19
CA ARG A 4 17.67 -11.02 9.83
C ARG A 4 17.13 -9.70 9.26
N ARG A 5 17.75 -9.20 8.21
CA ARG A 5 17.41 -7.89 7.63
C ARG A 5 16.94 -8.08 6.19
N TYR A 6 15.93 -7.31 5.84
CA TYR A 6 15.36 -7.29 4.50
C TYR A 6 15.77 -6.04 3.74
N GLU A 7 15.94 -6.18 2.45
CA GLU A 7 15.89 -5.07 1.52
C GLU A 7 14.43 -4.71 1.28
N VAL A 8 14.10 -3.43 1.38
CA VAL A 8 12.73 -2.93 1.19
C VAL A 8 12.79 -1.82 0.14
N LEU A 9 12.04 -2.00 -0.94
CA LEU A 9 11.97 -1.04 -2.03
C LEU A 9 10.56 -0.46 -2.13
N ALA A 10 10.46 0.86 -2.32
CA ALA A 10 9.25 1.51 -2.79
C ALA A 10 9.34 1.66 -4.30
N VAL A 11 8.36 1.15 -5.04
CA VAL A 11 8.36 1.09 -6.50
C VAL A 11 7.23 1.95 -7.04
N ARG A 12 7.57 3.09 -7.65
CA ARG A 12 6.62 4.02 -8.24
C ARG A 12 6.21 3.55 -9.64
N TYR A 13 4.93 3.28 -9.83
CA TYR A 13 4.40 2.78 -11.09
C TYR A 13 3.43 3.74 -11.78
N GLY A 14 3.00 4.78 -11.09
CA GLY A 14 2.05 5.75 -11.63
C GLY A 14 2.06 7.07 -10.88
N THR A 15 1.37 8.07 -11.44
CA THR A 15 1.22 9.39 -10.84
C THR A 15 -0.08 10.06 -11.28
N ARG A 16 -0.50 11.09 -10.56
CA ARG A 16 -1.51 12.07 -10.99
C ARG A 16 -1.24 13.42 -10.37
N THR A 17 -1.60 14.50 -11.06
CA THR A 17 -1.72 15.83 -10.47
C THR A 17 -3.13 16.02 -9.92
N THR A 18 -3.24 16.58 -8.72
CA THR A 18 -4.48 16.87 -8.00
C THR A 18 -4.33 18.18 -7.22
N CYS A 19 -5.15 18.42 -6.23
CA CYS A 19 -5.04 19.55 -5.31
C CYS A 19 -5.46 19.14 -3.88
N ALA A 20 -5.04 19.91 -2.90
CA ALA A 20 -5.27 19.62 -1.48
C ALA A 20 -6.75 19.44 -1.14
N SER A 21 -7.63 20.23 -1.76
CA SER A 21 -9.09 20.11 -1.55
C SER A 21 -9.71 18.81 -2.08
N GLN A 22 -9.00 18.09 -2.97
CA GLN A 22 -9.43 16.77 -3.46
C GLN A 22 -8.76 15.61 -2.73
N VAL A 23 -7.80 15.91 -1.88
CA VAL A 23 -7.00 14.93 -1.12
C VAL A 23 -7.45 14.88 0.33
N TYR A 24 -7.57 16.03 1.01
CA TYR A 24 -7.85 16.08 2.43
C TYR A 24 -9.35 16.19 2.71
N LEU A 25 -9.81 15.37 3.66
CA LEU A 25 -11.19 15.33 4.09
C LEU A 25 -11.62 16.70 4.63
N ASN A 26 -12.80 17.18 4.18
CA ASN A 26 -13.39 18.43 4.65
C ASN A 26 -12.42 19.64 4.55
N TRP A 27 -11.68 19.74 3.48
CA TRP A 27 -10.68 20.78 3.23
C TRP A 27 -11.12 22.20 3.64
N PHE A 28 -12.37 22.54 3.39
CA PHE A 28 -12.92 23.85 3.71
C PHE A 28 -12.83 24.22 5.21
N GLN A 29 -12.72 23.25 6.11
CA GLN A 29 -12.59 23.49 7.56
C GLN A 29 -11.23 24.05 7.95
N TYR A 30 -10.20 23.83 7.14
CA TYR A 30 -8.85 24.34 7.45
C TYR A 30 -8.70 25.84 7.13
N GLY A 31 -9.60 26.41 6.32
CA GLY A 31 -9.57 27.83 5.97
C GLY A 31 -8.34 28.26 5.18
N GLU A 32 -7.68 27.33 4.52
CA GLU A 32 -6.47 27.57 3.75
C GLU A 32 -6.80 27.67 2.24
N PRO A 33 -6.01 28.44 1.47
CA PRO A 33 -6.08 28.42 0.01
C PRO A 33 -5.76 27.04 -0.52
N ASP A 34 -6.46 26.60 -1.57
CA ASP A 34 -6.14 25.35 -2.26
C ASP A 34 -4.78 25.43 -2.98
N TYR A 35 -4.06 24.33 -3.06
CA TYR A 35 -2.77 24.26 -3.73
C TYR A 35 -2.63 22.95 -4.53
N PRO A 36 -1.83 22.97 -5.62
CA PRO A 36 -1.51 21.76 -6.36
C PRO A 36 -0.81 20.74 -5.49
N LEU A 37 -1.18 19.48 -5.65
CA LEU A 37 -0.60 18.35 -4.95
C LEU A 37 -0.48 17.18 -5.93
N ASP A 38 0.72 16.63 -6.09
CA ASP A 38 0.91 15.43 -6.86
C ASP A 38 0.70 14.18 -5.97
N MET A 39 0.24 13.13 -6.60
CA MET A 39 0.02 11.83 -5.96
C MET A 39 0.73 10.76 -6.78
N ASP A 40 1.66 10.07 -6.17
CA ASP A 40 2.34 8.93 -6.76
C ASP A 40 1.69 7.61 -6.31
N TYR A 41 1.84 6.58 -7.12
CA TYR A 41 1.30 5.25 -6.87
C TYR A 41 2.43 4.27 -6.72
N PHE A 42 2.45 3.57 -5.58
CA PHE A 42 3.50 2.63 -5.22
C PHE A 42 2.97 1.22 -4.98
N PHE A 43 3.83 0.26 -5.19
CA PHE A 43 3.81 -1.03 -4.52
C PHE A 43 5.19 -1.24 -3.88
N TRP A 44 5.30 -2.19 -2.95
CA TRP A 44 6.57 -2.39 -2.25
C TRP A 44 7.08 -3.81 -2.45
N LEU A 45 8.40 -3.93 -2.58
CA LEU A 45 9.10 -5.20 -2.74
C LEU A 45 10.01 -5.42 -1.52
N ILE A 46 9.84 -6.55 -0.84
CA ILE A 46 10.61 -6.96 0.32
C ILE A 46 11.39 -8.21 -0.05
N ARG A 47 12.72 -8.13 -0.02
CA ARG A 47 13.61 -9.26 -0.38
C ARG A 47 14.56 -9.59 0.74
N GLY A 48 14.71 -10.86 1.04
CA GLY A 48 15.68 -11.34 2.04
C GLY A 48 15.31 -12.71 2.60
N GLN A 49 16.25 -13.37 3.21
CA GLN A 49 16.05 -14.66 3.88
C GLN A 49 15.52 -15.77 2.93
N GLY A 50 15.82 -15.68 1.63
CA GLY A 50 15.31 -16.58 0.60
C GLY A 50 13.82 -16.36 0.29
N ARG A 51 13.28 -15.16 0.56
CA ARG A 51 11.88 -14.78 0.33
C ARG A 51 11.78 -13.54 -0.53
N VAL A 52 10.73 -13.51 -1.34
CA VAL A 52 10.27 -12.35 -2.10
C VAL A 52 8.82 -12.09 -1.71
N ILE A 53 8.58 -10.99 -1.02
CA ILE A 53 7.24 -10.57 -0.58
C ILE A 53 6.88 -9.30 -1.34
N LEU A 54 5.75 -9.31 -2.01
CA LEU A 54 5.16 -8.15 -2.66
C LEU A 54 4.07 -7.57 -1.76
N VAL A 55 4.08 -6.27 -1.57
CA VAL A 55 3.01 -5.54 -0.88
C VAL A 55 2.28 -4.71 -1.92
N ASP A 56 1.03 -5.04 -2.16
CA ASP A 56 0.15 -4.54 -3.21
C ASP A 56 0.62 -4.86 -4.64
N THR A 57 -0.27 -4.71 -5.61
CA THR A 57 -0.02 -5.13 -7.00
C THR A 57 -0.23 -4.03 -8.04
N GLY A 58 -0.60 -2.83 -7.60
CA GLY A 58 -0.86 -1.70 -8.49
C GLY A 58 -2.13 -1.84 -9.33
N PHE A 59 -2.44 -0.84 -10.14
CA PHE A 59 -3.52 -0.86 -11.14
C PHE A 59 -3.00 -1.24 -12.53
N THR A 60 -3.90 -1.71 -13.40
CA THR A 60 -3.57 -1.91 -14.81
C THR A 60 -3.56 -0.58 -15.56
N PRO A 61 -2.76 -0.41 -16.64
CA PRO A 61 -2.73 0.83 -17.42
C PRO A 61 -4.13 1.27 -17.90
N GLU A 62 -5.00 0.32 -18.24
CA GLU A 62 -6.35 0.58 -18.71
C GLU A 62 -7.21 1.19 -17.59
N VAL A 63 -7.17 0.61 -16.40
CA VAL A 63 -7.89 1.10 -15.21
C VAL A 63 -7.34 2.46 -14.81
N GLY A 64 -6.01 2.62 -14.81
CA GLY A 64 -5.37 3.92 -14.55
C GLY A 64 -5.87 5.01 -15.50
N ALA A 65 -5.85 4.76 -16.82
CA ALA A 65 -6.30 5.69 -17.83
C ALA A 65 -7.80 6.06 -17.68
N GLN A 66 -8.66 5.09 -17.42
CA GLN A 66 -10.10 5.32 -17.18
C GLN A 66 -10.35 6.22 -15.97
N ARG A 67 -9.48 6.17 -14.98
CA ARG A 67 -9.55 6.95 -13.73
C ARG A 67 -8.73 8.24 -13.77
N GLY A 68 -8.13 8.59 -14.93
CA GLY A 68 -7.30 9.78 -15.07
C GLY A 68 -5.97 9.69 -14.32
N ARG A 69 -5.41 8.48 -14.21
CA ARG A 69 -4.07 8.22 -13.65
C ARG A 69 -3.08 7.99 -14.77
N THR A 70 -1.87 8.45 -14.60
CA THR A 70 -0.77 8.21 -15.54
C THR A 70 0.03 7.00 -15.05
N THR A 71 0.07 5.93 -15.84
CA THR A 71 0.99 4.82 -15.60
C THR A 71 2.37 5.24 -16.12
N THR A 72 3.35 5.33 -15.25
CA THR A 72 4.75 5.64 -15.63
C THR A 72 5.45 4.39 -16.12
N VAL A 73 5.32 3.29 -15.38
CA VAL A 73 5.80 1.94 -15.75
C VAL A 73 4.75 0.93 -15.29
N PRO A 74 4.21 0.08 -16.17
CA PRO A 74 3.27 -0.95 -15.73
C PRO A 74 3.87 -1.84 -14.62
N PRO A 75 3.12 -2.17 -13.54
CA PRO A 75 3.65 -2.87 -12.37
C PRO A 75 4.43 -4.15 -12.68
N LEU A 76 3.95 -4.99 -13.61
CA LEU A 76 4.66 -6.22 -13.98
C LEU A 76 5.97 -5.94 -14.75
N GLN A 77 6.03 -4.85 -15.53
CA GLN A 77 7.28 -4.42 -16.16
C GLN A 77 8.23 -3.80 -15.14
N ALA A 78 7.71 -3.12 -14.13
CA ALA A 78 8.50 -2.61 -13.02
C ALA A 78 9.19 -3.75 -12.26
N LEU A 79 8.48 -4.83 -11.95
CA LEU A 79 9.05 -6.04 -11.35
C LEU A 79 10.14 -6.64 -12.25
N GLN A 80 9.89 -6.72 -13.56
CA GLN A 80 10.89 -7.24 -14.52
C GLN A 80 12.17 -6.38 -14.54
N ARG A 81 12.05 -5.04 -14.49
CA ARG A 81 13.20 -4.12 -14.39
C ARG A 81 13.99 -4.32 -13.09
N LEU A 82 13.34 -4.76 -12.03
CA LEU A 82 13.94 -5.09 -10.73
C LEU A 82 14.42 -6.57 -10.66
N ALA A 83 14.45 -7.26 -11.81
CA ALA A 83 14.84 -8.66 -11.95
C ALA A 83 14.01 -9.61 -11.06
N VAL A 84 12.70 -9.39 -10.97
CA VAL A 84 11.75 -10.24 -10.25
C VAL A 84 10.67 -10.71 -11.21
N ALA A 85 10.58 -12.03 -11.41
CA ALA A 85 9.47 -12.64 -12.14
C ALA A 85 8.28 -12.89 -11.18
N PRO A 86 7.03 -12.79 -11.65
CA PRO A 86 5.86 -13.08 -10.81
C PRO A 86 5.90 -14.45 -10.12
N ALA A 87 6.50 -15.46 -10.77
CA ALA A 87 6.64 -16.81 -10.22
C ALA A 87 7.68 -16.91 -9.06
N GLU A 88 8.51 -15.88 -8.87
CA GLU A 88 9.47 -15.81 -7.76
C GLU A 88 8.86 -15.16 -6.50
N VAL A 89 7.67 -14.59 -6.60
CA VAL A 89 6.97 -13.98 -5.47
C VAL A 89 6.33 -15.06 -4.62
N ASP A 90 6.82 -15.24 -3.40
CA ASP A 90 6.30 -16.24 -2.46
C ASP A 90 4.99 -15.79 -1.82
N THR A 91 4.89 -14.50 -1.49
CA THR A 91 3.78 -13.92 -0.75
C THR A 91 3.37 -12.59 -1.35
N VAL A 92 2.08 -12.38 -1.53
CA VAL A 92 1.48 -11.08 -1.87
C VAL A 92 0.64 -10.62 -0.69
N VAL A 93 1.04 -9.53 -0.05
CA VAL A 93 0.24 -8.85 0.97
C VAL A 93 -0.63 -7.83 0.23
N LEU A 94 -1.94 -7.93 0.38
CA LEU A 94 -2.88 -6.91 -0.08
C LEU A 94 -3.29 -6.08 1.13
N THR A 95 -2.89 -4.82 1.13
CA THR A 95 -3.13 -3.92 2.25
C THR A 95 -4.61 -3.61 2.40
N HIS A 96 -5.32 -3.48 1.28
CA HIS A 96 -6.76 -3.30 1.20
C HIS A 96 -7.28 -3.55 -0.23
N GLY A 97 -8.59 -3.39 -0.44
CA GLY A 97 -9.28 -3.80 -1.67
C GLY A 97 -9.48 -2.72 -2.73
N HIS A 98 -8.76 -1.58 -2.69
CA HIS A 98 -8.89 -0.57 -3.72
C HIS A 98 -8.16 -0.94 -5.01
N TYR A 99 -8.60 -0.34 -6.13
CA TYR A 99 -8.18 -0.67 -7.49
C TYR A 99 -6.66 -0.55 -7.71
N ASP A 100 -6.02 0.38 -7.03
CA ASP A 100 -4.60 0.68 -7.15
C ASP A 100 -3.69 -0.21 -6.29
N HIS A 101 -4.29 -1.16 -5.57
CA HIS A 101 -3.59 -2.17 -4.77
C HIS A 101 -3.82 -3.60 -5.27
N THR A 102 -4.91 -3.85 -6.03
CA THR A 102 -5.35 -5.22 -6.37
C THR A 102 -5.26 -5.59 -7.85
N GLY A 103 -4.97 -4.63 -8.75
CA GLY A 103 -5.18 -4.77 -10.19
C GLY A 103 -4.38 -5.88 -10.90
N HIS A 104 -3.28 -6.35 -10.32
CA HIS A 104 -2.50 -7.46 -10.90
C HIS A 104 -2.49 -8.72 -10.02
N VAL A 105 -3.41 -8.86 -9.07
CA VAL A 105 -3.47 -10.02 -8.17
C VAL A 105 -3.51 -11.36 -8.90
N SER A 106 -4.11 -11.40 -10.09
CA SER A 106 -4.20 -12.60 -10.94
C SER A 106 -2.85 -13.04 -11.53
N ALA A 107 -1.86 -12.14 -11.58
CA ALA A 107 -0.53 -12.44 -12.12
C ALA A 107 0.33 -13.30 -11.17
N PHE A 108 -0.12 -13.51 -9.94
CA PHE A 108 0.59 -14.26 -8.91
C PHE A 108 -0.21 -15.52 -8.50
N PRO A 109 -0.37 -16.50 -9.40
CA PRO A 109 -1.24 -17.66 -9.15
C PRO A 109 -0.71 -18.58 -8.05
N ASP A 110 0.61 -18.63 -7.85
CA ASP A 110 1.26 -19.55 -6.91
C ASP A 110 1.63 -18.88 -5.59
N ALA A 111 1.60 -17.54 -5.50
CA ALA A 111 1.88 -16.81 -4.28
C ALA A 111 0.79 -17.02 -3.23
N GLU A 112 1.22 -17.09 -1.97
CA GLU A 112 0.30 -16.98 -0.84
C GLU A 112 -0.25 -15.57 -0.76
N LEU A 113 -1.58 -15.41 -0.83
CA LEU A 113 -2.21 -14.11 -0.63
C LEU A 113 -2.50 -13.89 0.87
N VAL A 114 -2.13 -12.72 1.36
CA VAL A 114 -2.40 -12.29 2.74
C VAL A 114 -3.27 -11.05 2.71
N MET A 115 -4.38 -11.06 3.43
CA MET A 115 -5.29 -9.91 3.53
C MET A 115 -6.05 -9.95 4.86
N SER A 116 -6.50 -8.80 5.36
CA SER A 116 -7.37 -8.76 6.52
C SER A 116 -8.67 -9.51 6.27
N GLY A 117 -9.07 -10.35 7.23
CA GLY A 117 -10.37 -11.03 7.16
C GLY A 117 -11.53 -10.04 7.15
N ARG A 118 -11.42 -8.93 7.88
CA ARG A 118 -12.42 -7.86 7.91
C ARG A 118 -12.56 -7.15 6.56
N GLU A 119 -11.45 -6.97 5.85
CA GLU A 119 -11.42 -6.40 4.51
C GLU A 119 -12.11 -7.31 3.49
N LEU A 120 -11.78 -8.60 3.49
CA LEU A 120 -12.41 -9.59 2.63
C LEU A 120 -13.93 -9.69 2.87
N ASP A 121 -14.36 -9.74 4.13
CA ASP A 121 -15.77 -9.80 4.48
C ASP A 121 -16.53 -8.53 4.02
N PHE A 122 -15.90 -7.36 4.12
CA PHE A 122 -16.48 -6.12 3.64
C PHE A 122 -16.66 -6.15 2.13
N TRP A 123 -15.62 -6.48 1.35
CA TRP A 123 -15.70 -6.48 -0.12
C TRP A 123 -16.58 -7.59 -0.67
N ALA A 124 -16.70 -8.73 0.01
CA ALA A 124 -17.68 -9.76 -0.31
C ALA A 124 -19.11 -9.35 0.05
N GLY A 125 -19.28 -8.43 1.00
CA GLY A 125 -20.55 -8.01 1.56
C GLY A 125 -21.34 -7.01 0.69
N PRO A 126 -22.57 -6.69 1.10
CA PRO A 126 -23.46 -5.82 0.32
C PRO A 126 -23.06 -4.35 0.34
N TYR A 127 -22.37 -3.87 1.37
CA TYR A 127 -22.01 -2.46 1.51
C TYR A 127 -20.93 -2.02 0.52
N SER A 128 -20.01 -2.91 0.12
CA SER A 128 -19.02 -2.64 -0.92
C SER A 128 -19.61 -2.21 -2.26
N ARG A 129 -20.88 -2.52 -2.51
CA ARG A 129 -21.62 -2.14 -3.72
C ARG A 129 -22.26 -0.75 -3.66
N ARG A 130 -22.19 -0.09 -2.50
CA ARG A 130 -22.70 1.28 -2.37
C ARG A 130 -21.76 2.24 -3.09
N PRO A 131 -22.25 3.30 -3.75
CA PRO A 131 -21.42 4.19 -4.57
C PRO A 131 -20.21 4.78 -3.84
N GLN A 132 -20.33 5.06 -2.53
CA GLN A 132 -19.26 5.62 -1.71
C GLN A 132 -18.07 4.65 -1.49
N PHE A 133 -18.26 3.37 -1.75
CA PHE A 133 -17.20 2.35 -1.69
C PHE A 133 -16.87 1.80 -3.08
N ALA A 134 -17.91 1.50 -3.87
CA ALA A 134 -17.75 0.85 -5.16
C ALA A 134 -16.87 1.62 -6.14
N HIS A 135 -16.80 2.96 -6.03
CA HIS A 135 -15.99 3.79 -6.92
C HIS A 135 -14.48 3.58 -6.75
N SER A 136 -14.04 3.10 -5.59
CA SER A 136 -12.63 2.89 -5.27
C SER A 136 -12.11 1.49 -5.59
N ALA A 137 -12.94 0.56 -6.08
CA ALA A 137 -12.54 -0.81 -6.36
C ALA A 137 -12.87 -1.22 -7.81
N GLU A 138 -12.10 -2.17 -8.33
CA GLU A 138 -12.45 -2.88 -9.57
C GLU A 138 -13.17 -4.18 -9.22
N ARG A 139 -14.39 -4.32 -9.73
CA ARG A 139 -15.24 -5.47 -9.42
C ARG A 139 -14.60 -6.81 -9.79
N SER A 140 -13.92 -6.86 -10.93
CA SER A 140 -13.18 -8.03 -11.40
C SER A 140 -12.12 -8.51 -10.42
N ASP A 141 -11.38 -7.58 -9.82
CA ASP A 141 -10.30 -7.89 -8.89
C ASP A 141 -10.86 -8.42 -7.57
N ILE A 142 -11.91 -7.77 -7.07
CA ILE A 142 -12.63 -8.25 -5.88
C ILE A 142 -13.19 -9.67 -6.09
N GLU A 143 -13.72 -9.97 -7.27
CA GLU A 143 -14.22 -11.32 -7.59
C GLU A 143 -13.11 -12.37 -7.62
N VAL A 144 -11.90 -12.01 -8.04
CA VAL A 144 -10.73 -12.89 -7.95
C VAL A 144 -10.37 -13.16 -6.48
N LEU A 145 -10.32 -12.11 -5.65
CA LEU A 145 -10.01 -12.23 -4.22
C LEU A 145 -11.02 -13.10 -3.48
N VAL A 146 -12.30 -12.81 -3.64
CA VAL A 146 -13.38 -13.59 -3.01
C VAL A 146 -13.34 -15.05 -3.44
N ARG A 147 -13.09 -15.32 -4.73
CA ARG A 147 -12.94 -16.70 -5.23
C ARG A 147 -11.75 -17.42 -4.61
N ARG A 148 -10.60 -16.75 -4.51
CA ARG A 148 -9.41 -17.34 -3.87
C ARG A 148 -9.62 -17.59 -2.39
N ASP A 149 -10.31 -16.69 -1.70
CA ASP A 149 -10.67 -16.87 -0.30
C ASP A 149 -11.59 -18.08 -0.10
N GLN A 150 -12.64 -18.22 -0.93
CA GLN A 150 -13.53 -19.39 -0.91
C GLN A 150 -12.81 -20.72 -1.20
N GLN A 151 -11.70 -20.67 -1.92
CA GLN A 151 -10.83 -21.82 -2.19
C GLN A 151 -9.83 -22.10 -1.05
N GLY A 152 -9.83 -21.30 0.03
CA GLY A 152 -8.86 -21.40 1.11
C GLY A 152 -7.45 -20.98 0.70
N ARG A 153 -7.31 -20.11 -0.33
CA ARG A 153 -6.05 -19.64 -0.90
C ARG A 153 -5.71 -18.20 -0.50
N VAL A 154 -6.34 -17.70 0.54
CA VAL A 154 -6.02 -16.42 1.17
C VAL A 154 -5.76 -16.66 2.66
N GLN A 155 -4.61 -16.26 3.12
CA GLN A 155 -4.32 -16.20 4.55
C GLN A 155 -5.05 -14.97 5.12
N ARG A 156 -6.16 -15.24 5.81
CA ARG A 156 -6.94 -14.20 6.49
C ARG A 156 -6.24 -13.83 7.79
N VAL A 157 -5.90 -12.56 7.96
CA VAL A 157 -5.24 -12.05 9.17
C VAL A 157 -6.13 -11.08 9.92
N SER A 158 -5.81 -10.85 11.20
CA SER A 158 -6.43 -9.84 12.06
C SER A 158 -5.42 -9.34 13.09
N GLY A 159 -5.58 -8.12 13.55
CA GLY A 159 -4.64 -7.49 14.47
C GLY A 159 -3.21 -7.48 13.92
N ARG A 160 -2.21 -7.82 14.76
CA ARG A 160 -0.82 -7.96 14.31
C ARG A 160 -0.50 -9.44 14.03
N HIS A 161 -0.04 -9.73 12.81
CA HIS A 161 0.30 -11.08 12.38
C HIS A 161 1.72 -11.13 11.79
N VAL A 162 2.52 -12.12 12.25
CA VAL A 162 3.91 -12.30 11.76
C VAL A 162 3.90 -13.23 10.55
N LEU A 163 4.34 -12.70 9.40
CA LEU A 163 4.44 -13.45 8.14
C LEU A 163 5.75 -14.25 8.06
N ALA A 164 6.82 -13.60 8.51
CA ALA A 164 8.17 -14.20 8.56
C ALA A 164 8.96 -13.53 9.69
N PRO A 165 10.06 -14.14 10.17
CA PRO A 165 10.91 -13.47 11.16
C PRO A 165 11.42 -12.13 10.64
N GLY A 166 10.94 -11.02 11.22
CA GLY A 166 11.27 -9.65 10.81
C GLY A 166 10.30 -9.04 9.79
N VAL A 167 9.18 -9.70 9.44
CA VAL A 167 8.10 -9.13 8.64
C VAL A 167 6.76 -9.44 9.30
N ALA A 168 5.98 -8.43 9.58
CA ALA A 168 4.63 -8.55 10.12
C ALA A 168 3.67 -7.60 9.40
N VAL A 169 2.40 -7.95 9.42
CA VAL A 169 1.30 -7.04 9.05
C VAL A 169 0.52 -6.66 10.29
N ARG A 170 -0.11 -5.49 10.25
CA ARG A 170 -0.98 -5.02 11.33
C ARG A 170 -2.24 -4.39 10.75
N GLU A 171 -3.40 -4.85 11.20
CA GLU A 171 -4.68 -4.24 10.88
C GLU A 171 -4.85 -2.96 11.70
N VAL A 172 -5.11 -1.84 11.01
CA VAL A 172 -5.37 -0.52 11.60
C VAL A 172 -6.76 -0.01 11.23
N GLY A 173 -7.31 -0.43 10.10
CA GLY A 173 -8.60 0.06 9.60
C GLY A 173 -8.56 1.53 9.17
N GLY A 174 -9.71 2.20 9.23
CA GLY A 174 -9.87 3.64 8.95
C GLY A 174 -10.15 3.93 7.48
N HIS A 175 -9.14 3.94 6.64
CA HIS A 175 -9.27 4.16 5.19
C HIS A 175 -10.23 3.15 4.55
N THR A 176 -10.00 1.88 4.80
CA THR A 176 -10.97 0.80 4.58
C THR A 176 -11.20 0.04 5.89
N PRO A 177 -12.24 -0.81 6.00
CA PRO A 177 -12.54 -1.51 7.25
C PRO A 177 -11.41 -2.39 7.78
N GLY A 178 -10.62 -2.99 6.90
CA GLY A 178 -9.53 -3.90 7.26
C GLY A 178 -8.15 -3.47 6.77
N GLN A 179 -7.92 -2.16 6.57
CA GLN A 179 -6.62 -1.61 6.15
C GLN A 179 -5.46 -2.21 6.94
N LEU A 180 -4.46 -2.76 6.22
CA LEU A 180 -3.22 -3.25 6.79
C LEU A 180 -2.08 -2.25 6.57
N ILE A 181 -1.13 -2.23 7.50
CA ILE A 181 0.23 -1.70 7.35
C ILE A 181 1.22 -2.85 7.45
N VAL A 182 2.47 -2.66 6.96
CA VAL A 182 3.51 -3.68 7.01
C VAL A 182 4.70 -3.18 7.81
N GLU A 183 5.12 -3.98 8.80
CA GLU A 183 6.29 -3.75 9.65
C GLU A 183 7.44 -4.64 9.16
N VAL A 184 8.62 -4.05 8.85
CA VAL A 184 9.76 -4.81 8.34
C VAL A 184 11.03 -4.49 9.11
N ASP A 185 11.81 -5.49 9.49
CA ASP A 185 13.19 -5.33 9.95
C ASP A 185 14.10 -5.07 8.72
N GLY A 186 14.19 -3.83 8.27
CA GLY A 186 15.01 -3.41 7.15
C GLY A 186 16.52 -3.44 7.47
N ARG A 187 17.34 -3.31 6.43
CA ARG A 187 18.83 -3.35 6.57
C ARG A 187 19.35 -2.24 7.46
N HIS A 188 18.72 -1.08 7.44
CA HIS A 188 19.17 0.12 8.16
C HIS A 188 18.37 0.42 9.42
N GLY A 189 17.24 -0.23 9.64
CA GLY A 189 16.35 -0.05 10.79
C GLY A 189 14.95 -0.60 10.53
N PRO A 190 14.01 -0.41 11.47
CA PRO A 190 12.62 -0.76 11.26
C PRO A 190 12.02 0.09 10.12
N VAL A 191 11.18 -0.53 9.28
CA VAL A 191 10.43 0.15 8.22
C VAL A 191 8.94 -0.07 8.46
N VAL A 192 8.17 1.01 8.39
CA VAL A 192 6.71 0.99 8.44
C VAL A 192 6.19 1.38 7.06
N LEU A 193 5.68 0.43 6.30
CA LEU A 193 4.96 0.68 5.05
C LEU A 193 3.52 0.94 5.43
N ALA A 194 3.12 2.21 5.40
CA ALA A 194 1.80 2.62 5.89
C ALA A 194 0.69 2.36 4.88
N SER A 195 1.01 2.23 3.57
CA SER A 195 -0.01 2.21 2.51
C SER A 195 -1.02 3.34 2.75
N ASP A 196 -2.30 3.08 2.58
CA ASP A 196 -3.37 4.08 2.67
C ASP A 196 -3.86 4.34 4.11
N ALA A 197 -3.21 3.72 5.11
CA ALA A 197 -3.36 4.20 6.48
C ALA A 197 -2.76 5.62 6.67
N VAL A 198 -1.77 5.99 5.82
CA VAL A 198 -1.18 7.33 5.70
C VAL A 198 -0.78 7.53 4.24
N HIS A 199 -1.46 8.41 3.51
CA HIS A 199 -1.17 8.68 2.09
C HIS A 199 0.01 9.63 1.92
N TYR A 200 0.08 10.65 2.78
CA TYR A 200 1.09 11.71 2.75
C TYR A 200 1.69 11.92 4.13
N TYR A 201 2.96 12.30 4.20
CA TYR A 201 3.58 12.70 5.48
C TYR A 201 2.80 13.82 6.16
N GLU A 202 2.26 14.75 5.37
CA GLU A 202 1.46 15.89 5.86
C GLU A 202 0.21 15.43 6.65
N GLU A 203 -0.35 14.26 6.38
CA GLU A 203 -1.50 13.74 7.14
C GLU A 203 -1.20 13.62 8.62
N LEU A 204 -0.01 13.10 8.97
CA LEU A 204 0.44 12.99 10.35
C LEU A 204 0.96 14.33 10.91
N GLU A 205 1.67 15.10 10.07
CA GLU A 205 2.27 16.38 10.49
C GLU A 205 1.21 17.44 10.82
N ARG A 206 0.06 17.41 10.15
CA ARG A 206 -1.01 18.42 10.24
C ARG A 206 -2.36 17.86 10.68
N ASP A 207 -2.41 16.57 11.02
CA ASP A 207 -3.62 15.87 11.48
C ASP A 207 -4.78 15.98 10.47
N ARG A 208 -4.49 15.71 9.19
CA ARG A 208 -5.40 15.88 8.04
C ARG A 208 -5.67 14.56 7.34
N PRO A 209 -6.77 13.86 7.65
CA PRO A 209 -7.06 12.58 7.01
C PRO A 209 -7.42 12.73 5.53
N PHE A 210 -7.11 11.69 4.77
CA PHE A 210 -7.48 11.57 3.36
C PHE A 210 -9.01 11.56 3.16
N VAL A 211 -9.45 12.05 1.99
CA VAL A 211 -10.89 12.20 1.69
C VAL A 211 -11.64 10.87 1.58
N VAL A 212 -10.97 9.80 1.15
CA VAL A 212 -11.56 8.45 1.11
C VAL A 212 -11.32 7.77 2.46
N VAL A 213 -12.36 7.65 3.26
CA VAL A 213 -12.30 7.09 4.62
C VAL A 213 -13.58 6.35 4.93
N ALA A 214 -13.46 5.12 5.42
CA ALA A 214 -14.60 4.29 5.83
C ALA A 214 -15.01 4.54 7.28
N ASP A 215 -14.03 4.79 8.16
CA ASP A 215 -14.22 5.08 9.58
C ASP A 215 -13.19 6.11 10.03
N LEU A 216 -13.65 7.33 10.27
CA LEU A 216 -12.77 8.44 10.61
C LEU A 216 -12.10 8.28 12.00
N ALA A 217 -12.79 7.70 12.97
CA ALA A 217 -12.20 7.47 14.28
C ALA A 217 -11.10 6.41 14.22
N ALA A 218 -11.34 5.35 13.45
CA ALA A 218 -10.32 4.32 13.19
C ALA A 218 -9.13 4.87 12.39
N MET A 219 -9.37 5.84 11.46
CA MET A 219 -8.29 6.50 10.71
C MET A 219 -7.32 7.23 11.64
N TYR A 220 -7.84 8.02 12.59
CA TYR A 220 -6.99 8.69 13.57
C TYR A 220 -6.29 7.71 14.52
N ALA A 221 -6.95 6.64 14.94
CA ALA A 221 -6.29 5.58 15.72
C ALA A 221 -5.17 4.88 14.91
N GLY A 222 -5.34 4.78 13.59
CA GLY A 222 -4.31 4.35 12.65
C GLY A 222 -3.12 5.31 12.61
N PHE A 223 -3.37 6.61 12.57
CA PHE A 223 -2.33 7.65 12.66
C PHE A 223 -1.51 7.53 13.94
N ASP A 224 -2.18 7.38 15.09
CA ASP A 224 -1.51 7.18 16.38
C ASP A 224 -0.62 5.93 16.35
N THR A 225 -1.13 4.81 15.83
CA THR A 225 -0.38 3.56 15.70
C THR A 225 0.84 3.71 14.80
N VAL A 226 0.69 4.35 13.63
CA VAL A 226 1.79 4.57 12.68
C VAL A 226 2.82 5.51 13.29
N SER A 227 2.40 6.59 13.95
CA SER A 227 3.27 7.55 14.62
C SER A 227 4.08 6.89 15.75
N GLU A 228 3.45 6.02 16.55
CA GLU A 228 4.14 5.26 17.60
C GLU A 228 5.23 4.37 16.99
N LEU A 229 4.90 3.60 15.96
CA LEU A 229 5.87 2.72 15.27
C LEU A 229 7.01 3.51 14.63
N ALA A 230 6.70 4.65 14.00
CA ALA A 230 7.69 5.52 13.36
C ALA A 230 8.59 6.26 14.36
N SER A 231 8.18 6.38 15.62
CA SER A 231 8.98 6.99 16.68
C SER A 231 10.14 6.11 17.20
N ALA A 232 10.16 4.82 16.83
CA ALA A 232 11.23 3.91 17.24
C ALA A 232 12.60 4.37 16.69
N PRO A 233 13.70 4.22 17.44
CA PRO A 233 15.01 4.66 16.99
C PRO A 233 15.41 4.04 15.64
N GLY A 234 15.70 4.89 14.65
CA GLY A 234 16.09 4.49 13.31
C GLY A 234 14.93 3.94 12.47
N ALA A 235 13.68 4.09 12.91
CA ALA A 235 12.54 3.70 12.13
C ALA A 235 12.31 4.65 10.94
N VAL A 236 11.84 4.07 9.85
CA VAL A 236 11.49 4.76 8.61
C VAL A 236 10.01 4.58 8.35
N LEU A 237 9.29 5.67 8.12
CA LEU A 237 7.91 5.69 7.66
C LEU A 237 7.87 5.89 6.14
N VAL A 238 7.07 5.06 5.47
CA VAL A 238 6.81 5.16 4.03
C VAL A 238 5.29 5.25 3.82
N PRO A 239 4.77 6.42 3.48
CA PRO A 239 3.35 6.62 3.15
C PRO A 239 2.98 6.00 1.80
N GLY A 240 1.67 5.87 1.54
CA GLY A 240 1.15 5.18 0.36
C GLY A 240 1.31 5.94 -0.94
N HIS A 241 1.27 7.28 -0.92
CA HIS A 241 1.09 8.07 -2.14
C HIS A 241 1.92 9.36 -2.21
N ASP A 242 2.78 9.63 -1.23
CA ASP A 242 3.54 10.87 -1.18
C ASP A 242 4.71 10.86 -2.18
N PRO A 243 4.79 11.77 -3.15
CA PRO A 243 5.93 11.88 -4.06
C PRO A 243 7.26 12.08 -3.34
N LEU A 244 7.26 12.66 -2.13
CA LEU A 244 8.46 12.82 -1.31
C LEU A 244 9.14 11.50 -0.97
N VAL A 245 8.48 10.35 -1.13
CA VAL A 245 9.13 9.03 -0.99
C VAL A 245 10.28 8.91 -1.98
N MET A 246 10.10 9.33 -3.23
CA MET A 246 11.16 9.26 -4.24
C MET A 246 12.33 10.22 -3.96
N ASP A 247 12.07 11.32 -3.24
CA ASP A 247 13.08 12.34 -2.93
C ASP A 247 13.83 12.06 -1.61
N ARG A 248 13.19 11.37 -0.67
CA ARG A 248 13.75 11.11 0.68
C ARG A 248 14.68 9.91 0.73
N PHE A 249 14.61 9.01 -0.25
CA PHE A 249 15.36 7.77 -0.25
C PHE A 249 16.26 7.63 -1.48
N GLU A 250 17.35 6.88 -1.32
CA GLU A 250 18.31 6.67 -2.40
C GLU A 250 17.72 5.75 -3.48
N PRO A 251 17.96 6.05 -4.76
CA PRO A 251 17.62 5.15 -5.85
C PRO A 251 18.29 3.77 -5.68
N VAL A 252 17.62 2.72 -6.13
CA VAL A 252 18.17 1.35 -6.08
C VAL A 252 19.46 1.25 -6.90
N ASP A 253 19.43 1.79 -8.11
CA ASP A 253 20.57 1.94 -9.01
C ASP A 253 20.28 3.01 -10.08
N THR A 254 21.27 3.29 -10.93
CA THR A 254 21.12 4.30 -11.99
C THR A 254 20.10 3.93 -13.05
N ALA A 255 19.91 2.62 -13.33
CA ALA A 255 19.00 2.14 -14.38
C ALA A 255 17.53 2.16 -13.93
N THR A 256 17.30 2.18 -12.63
CA THR A 256 15.97 2.18 -12.00
C THR A 256 15.71 3.41 -11.13
N SER A 257 16.53 4.46 -11.25
CA SER A 257 16.45 5.69 -10.44
C SER A 257 15.12 6.44 -10.61
N ASP A 258 14.46 6.29 -11.75
CA ASP A 258 13.13 6.83 -12.05
C ASP A 258 11.98 5.97 -11.48
N LEU A 259 12.29 4.75 -11.06
CA LEU A 259 11.33 3.71 -10.76
C LEU A 259 11.26 3.36 -9.27
N ALA A 260 12.41 3.18 -8.63
CA ALA A 260 12.44 2.59 -7.29
C ALA A 260 13.52 3.19 -6.39
N VAL A 261 13.16 3.34 -5.12
CA VAL A 261 14.06 3.77 -4.06
C VAL A 261 14.16 2.73 -2.96
N GLN A 262 15.32 2.67 -2.31
CA GLN A 262 15.56 1.76 -1.20
C GLN A 262 15.16 2.42 0.12
N VAL A 263 14.13 1.90 0.77
CA VAL A 263 13.60 2.44 2.03
C VAL A 263 14.03 1.64 3.26
N GLY A 264 14.69 0.47 3.07
CA GLY A 264 15.16 -0.34 4.18
C GLY A 264 16.14 -1.46 3.82
#